data_5e24be06555effe65aabce108ce94636
#
_entry.id   5e24be06555effe65aabce108ce94636
#
_cell.length_a   1.000
_cell.length_b   1.000
_cell.length_c   1.000
_cell.angle_alpha   90.00
_cell.angle_beta   90.00
_cell.angle_gamma   90.00
#
_symmetry.space_group_name_H-M   'P 1'
#
loop_
_entity.id
_entity.type
_entity.pdbx_description
1 polymer ?
#
loop_
_entity_poly.entity_id
_entity_poly.type
_entity_poly.pdbx_seq_one_letter_code
_entity_poly.pdbx_strand_id
1 'polypeptide(L)'
;MKKTVFAAIAFLAVMAMSCQNTDNGDKEKAAKEFEAQIKQRIEQMIQLNEYYDADKLLTADMFALQEKAQGVHFWADFCPGFQWDLGIMDGCSANQEKRIEGIKPIDSLHCNVDMRYVDSTCYNEPYTLNLLKENGEWKIDNVTYNEGVNNLREDCKDFYEDMVDNYSTNSPEEIMEFLSQEEPTEANYTDPECIFSNPDELKHLIEGIKTCQELFKQNPGYTEEHEKQINEMIERISAHL
;
A
#
# COMPACT_ATOMS: atom_id res chain seq x y z
N MET A 1 -4.82 -4.82 -32.24
CA MET A 1 -3.78 -5.00 -31.22
C MET A 1 -2.33 -4.88 -31.76
N LYS A 2 -2.04 -4.08 -32.80
CA LYS A 2 -0.66 -3.93 -33.34
C LYS A 2 -0.13 -2.48 -33.33
N LYS A 3 -0.88 -1.52 -32.86
CA LYS A 3 -0.48 -0.10 -32.89
C LYS A 3 0.14 0.46 -31.58
N THR A 4 -0.02 -0.21 -30.45
CA THR A 4 0.50 0.24 -29.14
C THR A 4 1.96 -0.16 -28.90
N VAL A 5 2.44 -1.22 -29.55
CA VAL A 5 3.83 -1.67 -29.39
C VAL A 5 4.84 -0.74 -30.06
N PHE A 6 4.44 0.00 -31.12
CA PHE A 6 5.34 0.90 -31.84
C PHE A 6 5.67 2.20 -31.10
N ALA A 7 4.79 2.66 -30.21
CA ALA A 7 5.03 3.89 -29.44
C ALA A 7 6.10 3.70 -28.35
N ALA A 8 6.13 2.51 -27.71
CA ALA A 8 7.12 2.21 -26.66
C ALA A 8 8.55 2.03 -27.24
N ILE A 9 8.66 1.46 -28.44
CA ILE A 9 9.97 1.26 -29.11
C ILE A 9 10.55 2.60 -29.60
N ALA A 10 9.70 3.55 -30.00
CA ALA A 10 10.15 4.87 -30.44
C ALA A 10 10.77 5.70 -29.30
N PHE A 11 10.30 5.54 -28.06
CA PHE A 11 10.82 6.28 -26.91
C PHE A 11 12.19 5.76 -26.44
N LEU A 12 12.40 4.45 -26.47
CA LEU A 12 13.70 3.82 -26.19
C LEU A 12 14.77 4.23 -27.22
N ALA A 13 14.38 4.41 -28.48
CA ALA A 13 15.28 4.86 -29.54
C ALA A 13 15.73 6.32 -29.35
N VAL A 14 14.90 7.19 -28.80
CA VAL A 14 15.24 8.61 -28.58
C VAL A 14 16.26 8.79 -27.47
N MET A 15 16.15 8.02 -26.38
CA MET A 15 17.11 8.09 -25.25
C MET A 15 18.47 7.42 -25.60
N ALA A 16 18.46 6.33 -26.38
CA ALA A 16 19.70 5.63 -26.76
C ALA A 16 20.44 6.30 -27.96
N MET A 17 19.76 7.06 -28.81
CA MET A 17 20.36 7.79 -29.93
C MET A 17 20.89 9.19 -29.58
N SER A 18 20.73 9.60 -28.31
CA SER A 18 21.07 10.95 -27.84
C SER A 18 22.57 11.22 -27.65
N CYS A 19 23.45 10.34 -28.11
CA CYS A 19 24.89 10.59 -28.04
C CYS A 19 25.49 11.37 -29.23
N GLN A 20 24.71 11.70 -30.25
CA GLN A 20 25.19 12.52 -31.35
C GLN A 20 24.15 13.57 -31.79
N ASN A 21 24.41 14.84 -31.52
CA ASN A 21 23.82 16.04 -32.11
C ASN A 21 22.28 16.15 -32.14
N THR A 22 21.59 15.96 -31.00
CA THR A 22 20.21 16.45 -30.87
C THR A 22 20.24 17.90 -30.36
N ASP A 23 19.50 18.78 -31.02
CA ASP A 23 19.33 20.18 -30.66
C ASP A 23 18.83 20.27 -29.20
N ASN A 24 19.36 21.23 -28.43
CA ASN A 24 18.96 21.43 -27.01
C ASN A 24 17.43 21.62 -26.86
N GLY A 25 16.78 22.16 -27.92
CA GLY A 25 15.33 22.35 -27.97
C GLY A 25 14.52 21.05 -27.93
N ASP A 26 14.97 20.01 -28.58
CA ASP A 26 14.25 18.72 -28.61
C ASP A 26 14.32 17.99 -27.25
N LYS A 27 15.45 18.11 -26.55
CA LYS A 27 15.61 17.53 -25.20
C LYS A 27 14.73 18.24 -24.18
N GLU A 28 14.69 19.56 -24.22
CA GLU A 28 13.84 20.35 -23.33
C GLU A 28 12.35 20.09 -23.57
N LYS A 29 11.95 19.93 -24.83
CA LYS A 29 10.58 19.55 -25.19
C LYS A 29 10.22 18.16 -24.65
N ALA A 30 11.07 17.16 -24.86
CA ALA A 30 10.86 15.81 -24.37
C ALA A 30 10.77 15.75 -22.81
N ALA A 31 11.59 16.54 -22.11
CA ALA A 31 11.54 16.63 -20.65
C ALA A 31 10.20 17.24 -20.18
N LYS A 32 9.72 18.29 -20.81
CA LYS A 32 8.42 18.92 -20.49
C LYS A 32 7.24 17.98 -20.77
N GLU A 33 7.29 17.23 -21.87
CA GLU A 33 6.28 16.23 -22.21
C GLU A 33 6.27 15.09 -21.16
N PHE A 34 7.43 14.63 -20.74
CA PHE A 34 7.56 13.63 -19.68
C PHE A 34 6.96 14.14 -18.35
N GLU A 35 7.36 15.34 -17.92
CA GLU A 35 6.79 15.96 -16.69
C GLU A 35 5.28 16.08 -16.76
N ALA A 36 4.73 16.50 -17.89
CA ALA A 36 3.29 16.64 -18.08
C ALA A 36 2.58 15.26 -17.94
N GLN A 37 3.17 14.19 -18.50
CA GLN A 37 2.64 12.83 -18.37
C GLN A 37 2.64 12.37 -16.91
N ILE A 38 3.73 12.59 -16.18
CA ILE A 38 3.80 12.21 -14.76
C ILE A 38 2.79 13.01 -13.94
N LYS A 39 2.69 14.34 -14.12
CA LYS A 39 1.70 15.18 -13.43
C LYS A 39 0.29 14.67 -13.67
N GLN A 40 -0.07 14.45 -14.92
CA GLN A 40 -1.39 13.93 -15.27
C GLN A 40 -1.67 12.56 -14.61
N ARG A 41 -0.66 11.70 -14.56
CA ARG A 41 -0.83 10.39 -13.91
C ARG A 41 -1.01 10.52 -12.39
N ILE A 42 -0.24 11.36 -11.73
CA ILE A 42 -0.41 11.64 -10.28
C ILE A 42 -1.81 12.22 -10.01
N GLU A 43 -2.27 13.17 -10.81
CA GLU A 43 -3.62 13.73 -10.68
C GLU A 43 -4.72 12.66 -10.81
N GLN A 44 -4.53 11.67 -11.70
CA GLN A 44 -5.44 10.52 -11.82
C GLN A 44 -5.37 9.62 -10.59
N MET A 45 -4.17 9.35 -10.08
CA MET A 45 -3.97 8.53 -8.89
C MET A 45 -4.61 9.15 -7.64
N ILE A 46 -4.52 10.46 -7.48
CA ILE A 46 -5.12 11.20 -6.35
C ILE A 46 -6.66 11.09 -6.31
N GLN A 47 -7.30 10.76 -7.43
CA GLN A 47 -8.75 10.53 -7.49
C GLN A 47 -9.15 9.10 -7.11
N LEU A 48 -8.18 8.19 -6.97
CA LEU A 48 -8.41 6.81 -6.55
C LEU A 48 -8.39 6.73 -5.02
N ASN A 49 -9.16 5.79 -4.49
CA ASN A 49 -9.14 5.50 -3.08
C ASN A 49 -7.97 4.55 -2.77
N GLU A 50 -7.09 4.92 -1.85
CA GLU A 50 -5.90 4.14 -1.51
C GLU A 50 -6.21 2.75 -0.93
N TYR A 51 -7.38 2.56 -0.33
CA TYR A 51 -7.81 1.27 0.20
C TYR A 51 -8.44 0.39 -0.88
N TYR A 52 -9.39 0.93 -1.64
CA TYR A 52 -10.17 0.13 -2.61
C TYR A 52 -9.52 0.02 -4.00
N ASP A 53 -8.61 0.91 -4.32
CA ASP A 53 -7.94 0.97 -5.62
C ASP A 53 -6.42 0.75 -5.51
N ALA A 54 -5.95 0.17 -4.41
CA ALA A 54 -4.52 -0.05 -4.15
C ALA A 54 -3.83 -0.81 -5.30
N ASP A 55 -4.51 -1.80 -5.90
CA ASP A 55 -4.04 -2.57 -7.07
C ASP A 55 -3.84 -1.72 -8.32
N LYS A 56 -4.55 -0.58 -8.43
CA LYS A 56 -4.41 0.38 -9.52
C LYS A 56 -3.32 1.42 -9.23
N LEU A 57 -3.04 1.69 -7.96
CA LEU A 57 -2.05 2.65 -7.51
C LEU A 57 -0.64 2.04 -7.43
N LEU A 58 -0.54 0.87 -6.84
CA LEU A 58 0.73 0.20 -6.54
C LEU A 58 1.18 -0.73 -7.68
N THR A 59 2.50 -0.96 -7.78
CA THR A 59 3.01 -2.08 -8.59
C THR A 59 2.52 -3.41 -8.03
N ALA A 60 2.46 -4.44 -8.85
CA ALA A 60 2.02 -5.77 -8.41
C ALA A 60 2.84 -6.29 -7.21
N ASP A 61 4.16 -6.04 -7.23
CA ASP A 61 5.05 -6.46 -6.14
C ASP A 61 4.82 -5.66 -4.86
N MET A 62 4.60 -4.34 -4.96
CA MET A 62 4.32 -3.51 -3.78
C MET A 62 2.95 -3.83 -3.19
N PHE A 63 1.95 -4.01 -4.05
CA PHE A 63 0.60 -4.41 -3.64
C PHE A 63 0.63 -5.76 -2.90
N ALA A 64 1.28 -6.78 -3.47
CA ALA A 64 1.40 -8.09 -2.82
C ALA A 64 2.14 -8.04 -1.48
N LEU A 65 3.13 -7.17 -1.35
CA LEU A 65 3.85 -6.98 -0.09
C LEU A 65 2.97 -6.31 0.98
N GLN A 66 2.21 -5.29 0.60
CA GLN A 66 1.25 -4.64 1.48
C GLN A 66 0.15 -5.61 1.92
N GLU A 67 -0.48 -6.33 1.00
CA GLU A 67 -1.48 -7.36 1.30
C GLU A 67 -0.93 -8.41 2.28
N LYS A 68 0.34 -8.79 2.10
CA LYS A 68 1.00 -9.75 2.99
C LYS A 68 1.16 -9.20 4.41
N ALA A 69 1.56 -7.95 4.56
CA ALA A 69 1.67 -7.29 5.86
C ALA A 69 0.29 -7.12 6.51
N GLN A 70 -0.69 -6.66 5.76
CA GLN A 70 -2.07 -6.47 6.23
C GLN A 70 -2.76 -7.78 6.58
N GLY A 71 -2.46 -8.88 5.87
CA GLY A 71 -3.05 -10.19 6.12
C GLY A 71 -2.65 -10.85 7.45
N VAL A 72 -1.63 -10.36 8.14
CA VAL A 72 -1.21 -10.87 9.46
C VAL A 72 -1.64 -9.98 10.62
N HIS A 73 -2.31 -8.84 10.31
CA HIS A 73 -2.81 -7.92 11.31
C HIS A 73 -4.19 -7.39 10.89
N PHE A 74 -5.19 -7.51 11.78
CA PHE A 74 -6.58 -7.16 11.46
C PHE A 74 -6.88 -5.66 11.59
N TRP A 75 -6.16 -4.95 12.47
CA TRP A 75 -6.35 -3.52 12.70
C TRP A 75 -5.53 -2.70 11.72
N ALA A 76 -6.22 -2.08 10.76
CA ALA A 76 -5.61 -1.24 9.74
C ALA A 76 -4.87 -0.02 10.29
N ASP A 77 -5.21 0.43 11.51
CA ASP A 77 -4.68 1.67 12.08
C ASP A 77 -3.17 1.66 12.34
N PHE A 78 -2.55 0.50 12.46
CA PHE A 78 -1.13 0.34 12.74
C PHE A 78 -0.36 -0.45 11.68
N CYS A 79 -1.05 -1.02 10.69
CA CYS A 79 -0.39 -1.77 9.64
C CYS A 79 0.19 -0.83 8.58
N PRO A 80 1.47 -1.00 8.20
CA PRO A 80 2.05 -0.17 7.14
C PRO A 80 1.33 -0.42 5.82
N GLY A 81 0.95 0.66 5.17
CA GLY A 81 0.29 0.65 3.87
C GLY A 81 0.43 2.00 3.19
N PHE A 82 0.21 2.03 1.88
CA PHE A 82 0.20 3.27 1.16
C PHE A 82 -1.03 4.09 1.54
N GLN A 83 -0.79 5.29 2.00
CA GLN A 83 -1.79 6.34 2.23
C GLN A 83 -1.26 7.65 1.68
N TRP A 84 -2.17 8.51 1.19
CA TRP A 84 -1.76 9.81 0.66
C TRP A 84 -1.29 10.78 1.75
N ASP A 85 -1.60 10.50 2.98
CA ASP A 85 -1.29 11.32 4.16
C ASP A 85 -0.04 10.86 4.94
N LEU A 86 0.80 10.05 4.30
CA LEU A 86 2.11 9.68 4.87
C LEU A 86 2.89 10.91 5.34
N GLY A 87 3.28 10.91 6.62
CA GLY A 87 4.01 12.02 7.23
C GLY A 87 3.13 13.12 7.84
N ILE A 88 1.81 12.94 7.91
CA ILE A 88 0.92 13.86 8.63
C ILE A 88 0.82 13.42 10.10
N MET A 89 0.87 14.41 10.99
CA MET A 89 0.63 14.17 12.43
C MET A 89 -0.87 14.04 12.70
N ASP A 90 -1.23 13.17 13.64
CA ASP A 90 -2.60 12.99 14.12
C ASP A 90 -3.27 14.34 14.48
N GLY A 91 -4.54 14.47 14.06
CA GLY A 91 -5.36 15.65 14.37
C GLY A 91 -5.36 16.73 13.28
N CYS A 92 -4.79 16.48 12.13
CA CYS A 92 -4.84 17.38 11.00
C CYS A 92 -6.15 17.25 10.21
N SER A 93 -6.61 18.36 9.63
CA SER A 93 -7.92 18.45 8.97
C SER A 93 -7.95 17.73 7.61
N ALA A 94 -9.11 17.17 7.26
CA ALA A 94 -9.35 16.42 6.02
C ALA A 94 -9.30 17.25 4.71
N ASN A 95 -9.17 18.57 4.77
CA ASN A 95 -9.13 19.46 3.59
C ASN A 95 -7.70 19.74 3.16
N GLN A 96 -7.01 18.75 2.65
CA GLN A 96 -5.58 18.81 2.44
C GLN A 96 -5.26 18.77 0.93
N GLU A 97 -4.45 19.72 0.49
CA GLU A 97 -3.98 19.79 -0.90
C GLU A 97 -2.72 18.92 -1.06
N LYS A 98 -2.77 17.98 -1.99
CA LYS A 98 -1.60 17.20 -2.39
C LYS A 98 -0.84 17.95 -3.47
N ARG A 99 0.41 18.29 -3.22
CA ARG A 99 1.23 19.10 -4.12
C ARG A 99 2.45 18.32 -4.61
N ILE A 100 2.67 18.36 -5.92
CA ILE A 100 3.91 17.91 -6.54
C ILE A 100 4.95 19.01 -6.39
N GLU A 101 6.04 18.76 -5.70
CA GLU A 101 7.15 19.72 -5.53
C GLU A 101 8.26 19.48 -6.54
N GLY A 102 8.45 18.27 -7.02
CA GLY A 102 9.46 17.94 -8.00
C GLY A 102 9.22 16.62 -8.72
N ILE A 103 9.70 16.53 -9.96
CA ILE A 103 9.69 15.29 -10.75
C ILE A 103 11.12 15.04 -11.19
N LYS A 104 11.65 13.87 -10.84
CA LYS A 104 13.05 13.48 -11.08
C LYS A 104 13.09 12.17 -11.88
N PRO A 105 13.15 12.24 -13.22
CA PRO A 105 13.34 11.04 -14.03
C PRO A 105 14.65 10.37 -13.65
N ILE A 106 14.63 9.05 -13.46
CA ILE A 106 15.83 8.23 -13.24
C ILE A 106 16.22 7.57 -14.56
N ASP A 107 15.27 6.91 -15.18
CA ASP A 107 15.40 6.29 -16.50
C ASP A 107 14.03 6.19 -17.20
N SER A 108 13.91 5.35 -18.23
CA SER A 108 12.66 5.18 -18.99
C SER A 108 11.55 4.45 -18.22
N LEU A 109 11.88 3.79 -17.12
CA LEU A 109 10.97 2.98 -16.31
C LEU A 109 10.84 3.49 -14.88
N HIS A 110 11.74 4.34 -14.40
CA HIS A 110 11.76 4.81 -13.02
C HIS A 110 11.72 6.34 -12.94
N CYS A 111 10.92 6.85 -12.03
CA CYS A 111 10.79 8.27 -11.76
C CYS A 111 10.50 8.50 -10.28
N ASN A 112 11.17 9.48 -9.68
CA ASN A 112 10.85 9.95 -8.34
C ASN A 112 9.99 11.21 -8.42
N VAL A 113 8.94 11.27 -7.62
CA VAL A 113 8.07 12.43 -7.50
C VAL A 113 8.04 12.89 -6.06
N ASP A 114 8.60 14.07 -5.82
CA ASP A 114 8.56 14.67 -4.49
C ASP A 114 7.16 15.26 -4.28
N MET A 115 6.51 14.85 -3.22
CA MET A 115 5.17 15.22 -2.83
C MET A 115 5.17 15.93 -1.50
N ARG A 116 4.22 16.83 -1.32
CA ARG A 116 3.90 17.40 -0.02
C ARG A 116 2.39 17.46 0.15
N TYR A 117 1.98 17.13 1.34
CA TYR A 117 0.63 17.34 1.80
C TYR A 117 0.56 18.74 2.42
N VAL A 118 -0.29 19.62 1.93
CA VAL A 118 -0.32 21.02 2.37
C VAL A 118 -1.54 21.24 3.23
N ASP A 119 -1.34 21.35 4.53
CA ASP A 119 -2.32 21.83 5.48
C ASP A 119 -1.78 23.08 6.18
N SER A 120 -2.60 24.12 6.29
CA SER A 120 -2.22 25.37 6.97
C SER A 120 -2.14 25.24 8.49
N THR A 121 -2.64 24.15 9.05
CA THR A 121 -2.76 23.91 10.48
C THR A 121 -1.75 22.91 11.03
N CYS A 122 -1.11 22.12 10.15
CA CYS A 122 -0.21 21.06 10.54
C CYS A 122 1.15 21.14 9.85
N TYR A 123 2.18 20.77 10.59
CA TYR A 123 3.47 20.47 10.00
C TYR A 123 3.35 19.15 9.22
N ASN A 124 3.71 19.18 7.96
CA ASN A 124 3.79 17.96 7.18
C ASN A 124 5.15 17.86 6.48
N GLU A 125 5.72 16.68 6.54
CA GLU A 125 6.98 16.38 5.91
C GLU A 125 6.80 16.02 4.43
N PRO A 126 7.76 16.39 3.57
CA PRO A 126 7.76 15.93 2.19
C PRO A 126 8.03 14.42 2.15
N TYR A 127 7.41 13.75 1.20
CA TYR A 127 7.68 12.35 0.89
C TYR A 127 7.93 12.18 -0.61
N THR A 128 8.57 11.10 -1.00
CA THR A 128 8.89 10.82 -2.40
C THR A 128 8.18 9.55 -2.84
N LEU A 129 7.33 9.66 -3.86
CA LEU A 129 6.81 8.51 -4.59
C LEU A 129 7.90 7.99 -5.53
N ASN A 130 8.29 6.74 -5.36
CA ASN A 130 9.18 6.04 -6.28
C ASN A 130 8.30 5.30 -7.30
N LEU A 131 8.18 5.85 -8.49
CA LEU A 131 7.34 5.31 -9.55
C LEU A 131 8.11 4.32 -10.43
N LEU A 132 7.46 3.21 -10.75
CA LEU A 132 7.89 2.24 -11.76
C LEU A 132 6.83 2.16 -12.86
N LYS A 133 7.29 2.07 -14.11
CA LYS A 133 6.41 1.87 -15.26
C LYS A 133 6.15 0.40 -15.49
N GLU A 134 5.02 -0.09 -15.01
CA GLU A 134 4.56 -1.47 -15.14
C GLU A 134 3.49 -1.57 -16.21
N ASN A 135 3.65 -2.48 -17.18
CA ASN A 135 2.69 -2.71 -18.30
C ASN A 135 2.32 -1.43 -19.07
N GLY A 136 3.22 -0.44 -19.11
CA GLY A 136 3.02 0.82 -19.81
C GLY A 136 2.41 1.93 -18.96
N GLU A 137 1.99 1.65 -17.74
CA GLU A 137 1.43 2.59 -16.77
C GLU A 137 2.41 2.89 -15.63
N TRP A 138 2.44 4.14 -15.17
CA TRP A 138 3.18 4.52 -13.99
C TRP A 138 2.42 4.14 -12.74
N LYS A 139 3.07 3.37 -11.86
CA LYS A 139 2.55 2.92 -10.57
C LYS A 139 3.55 3.23 -9.46
N ILE A 140 3.08 3.30 -8.24
CA ILE A 140 3.91 3.51 -7.06
C ILE A 140 4.57 2.17 -6.71
N ASP A 141 5.90 2.13 -6.76
CA ASP A 141 6.69 0.96 -6.41
C ASP A 141 7.18 1.02 -4.97
N ASN A 142 7.39 2.23 -4.46
CA ASN A 142 7.76 2.48 -3.07
C ASN A 142 7.42 3.91 -2.70
N VAL A 143 7.39 4.20 -1.40
CA VAL A 143 7.32 5.57 -0.88
C VAL A 143 8.45 5.75 0.12
N THR A 144 9.22 6.82 -0.07
CA THR A 144 10.29 7.21 0.84
C THR A 144 9.84 8.45 1.61
N TYR A 145 9.92 8.45 2.92
CA TYR A 145 9.47 9.52 3.79
C TYR A 145 10.44 9.73 4.96
N ASN A 146 10.13 10.69 5.82
CA ASN A 146 10.99 11.06 6.94
C ASN A 146 12.43 11.39 6.48
N GLU A 147 12.55 12.35 5.53
CA GLU A 147 13.82 12.76 4.92
C GLU A 147 14.63 11.60 4.28
N GLY A 148 13.94 10.54 3.85
CA GLY A 148 14.56 9.38 3.21
C GLY A 148 15.05 8.31 4.19
N VAL A 149 14.74 8.44 5.48
CA VAL A 149 15.13 7.46 6.51
C VAL A 149 14.25 6.22 6.44
N ASN A 150 12.95 6.39 6.19
CA ASN A 150 11.98 5.31 6.14
C ASN A 150 11.49 5.06 4.71
N ASN A 151 11.11 3.84 4.42
CA ASN A 151 10.44 3.51 3.18
C ASN A 151 9.40 2.40 3.36
N LEU A 152 8.29 2.53 2.64
CA LEU A 152 7.12 1.67 2.80
C LEU A 152 7.40 0.18 2.56
N ARG A 153 8.32 -0.16 1.64
CA ARG A 153 8.67 -1.57 1.39
C ARG A 153 9.36 -2.21 2.58
N GLU A 154 10.28 -1.50 3.23
CA GLU A 154 10.96 -2.00 4.42
C GLU A 154 9.98 -2.08 5.57
N ASP A 155 9.15 -1.06 5.78
CA ASP A 155 8.17 -1.06 6.85
C ASP A 155 7.18 -2.23 6.73
N CYS A 156 6.68 -2.53 5.52
CA CYS A 156 5.82 -3.70 5.31
C CYS A 156 6.55 -5.04 5.57
N LYS A 157 7.83 -5.15 5.23
CA LYS A 157 8.62 -6.37 5.48
C LYS A 157 8.89 -6.55 6.97
N ASP A 158 9.39 -5.50 7.61
CA ASP A 158 9.75 -5.53 9.02
C ASP A 158 8.51 -5.82 9.87
N PHE A 159 7.38 -5.16 9.56
CA PHE A 159 6.11 -5.45 10.21
C PHE A 159 5.68 -6.91 10.06
N TYR A 160 5.76 -7.45 8.84
CA TYR A 160 5.42 -8.86 8.62
C TYR A 160 6.35 -9.80 9.39
N GLU A 161 7.66 -9.55 9.40
CA GLU A 161 8.65 -10.34 10.10
C GLU A 161 8.43 -10.29 11.61
N ASP A 162 8.16 -9.12 12.17
CA ASP A 162 7.82 -8.94 13.59
C ASP A 162 6.54 -9.70 13.98
N MET A 163 5.51 -9.66 13.13
CA MET A 163 4.27 -10.40 13.38
C MET A 163 4.50 -11.92 13.34
N VAL A 164 5.27 -12.42 12.37
CA VAL A 164 5.66 -13.86 12.32
C VAL A 164 6.41 -14.27 13.58
N ASP A 165 7.35 -13.44 14.05
CA ASP A 165 8.09 -13.69 15.27
C ASP A 165 7.15 -13.69 16.49
N ASN A 166 6.25 -12.73 16.60
CA ASN A 166 5.26 -12.66 17.68
C ASN A 166 4.38 -13.92 17.75
N TYR A 167 3.88 -14.42 16.61
CA TYR A 167 3.09 -15.67 16.58
C TYR A 167 3.90 -16.89 16.97
N SER A 168 5.22 -16.89 16.77
CA SER A 168 6.09 -18.02 17.09
C SER A 168 6.63 -18.00 18.52
N THR A 169 6.75 -16.81 19.15
CA THR A 169 7.46 -16.62 20.43
C THR A 169 6.55 -16.25 21.60
N ASN A 170 5.43 -15.57 21.36
CA ASN A 170 4.50 -15.20 22.43
C ASN A 170 3.82 -16.42 23.03
N SER A 171 3.28 -16.29 24.24
CA SER A 171 2.52 -17.36 24.85
C SER A 171 1.24 -17.65 24.05
N PRO A 172 0.79 -18.91 23.95
CA PRO A 172 -0.45 -19.25 23.29
C PRO A 172 -1.67 -18.47 23.83
N GLU A 173 -1.67 -18.18 25.11
CA GLU A 173 -2.73 -17.42 25.78
C GLU A 173 -2.79 -15.99 25.30
N GLU A 174 -1.63 -15.32 25.14
CA GLU A 174 -1.56 -13.95 24.59
C GLU A 174 -2.01 -13.92 23.13
N ILE A 175 -1.61 -14.89 22.33
CA ILE A 175 -2.04 -14.98 20.93
C ILE A 175 -3.57 -15.20 20.84
N MET A 176 -4.12 -16.08 21.65
CA MET A 176 -5.57 -16.32 21.68
C MET A 176 -6.36 -15.13 22.19
N GLU A 177 -5.83 -14.39 23.17
CA GLU A 177 -6.41 -13.15 23.64
C GLU A 177 -6.44 -12.11 22.51
N PHE A 178 -5.31 -11.94 21.81
CA PHE A 178 -5.21 -11.06 20.65
C PHE A 178 -6.24 -11.44 19.58
N LEU A 179 -6.28 -12.68 19.14
CA LEU A 179 -7.24 -13.14 18.12
C LEU A 179 -8.70 -12.94 18.56
N SER A 180 -9.01 -13.14 19.84
CA SER A 180 -10.36 -12.97 20.35
C SER A 180 -10.84 -11.52 20.41
N GLN A 181 -9.90 -10.55 20.53
CA GLN A 181 -10.22 -9.12 20.48
C GLN A 181 -10.62 -8.67 19.07
N GLU A 182 -10.23 -9.43 18.04
CA GLU A 182 -10.55 -9.16 16.65
C GLU A 182 -11.98 -9.61 16.26
N GLU A 183 -12.63 -10.44 17.08
CA GLU A 183 -13.99 -10.91 16.79
C GLU A 183 -14.99 -9.76 16.94
N PRO A 184 -15.72 -9.37 15.86
CA PRO A 184 -16.69 -8.32 15.94
C PRO A 184 -17.83 -8.69 16.91
N THR A 185 -18.37 -7.71 17.62
CA THR A 185 -19.54 -7.89 18.46
C THR A 185 -20.81 -7.91 17.64
N GLU A 186 -21.92 -8.42 18.19
CA GLU A 186 -23.25 -8.39 17.55
C GLU A 186 -23.68 -6.99 17.08
N ALA A 187 -23.25 -5.93 17.80
CA ALA A 187 -23.51 -4.56 17.42
C ALA A 187 -22.78 -4.16 16.13
N ASN A 188 -21.55 -4.65 15.93
CA ASN A 188 -20.76 -4.34 14.74
C ASN A 188 -21.36 -4.89 13.45
N TYR A 189 -22.04 -6.04 13.50
CA TYR A 189 -22.68 -6.65 12.33
C TYR A 189 -23.95 -5.90 11.89
N THR A 190 -24.60 -5.19 12.80
CA THR A 190 -25.89 -4.52 12.56
C THR A 190 -25.78 -3.01 12.39
N ASP A 191 -24.66 -2.41 12.74
CA ASP A 191 -24.38 -0.99 12.57
C ASP A 191 -23.97 -0.70 11.12
N PRO A 192 -24.79 0.03 10.34
CA PRO A 192 -24.47 0.33 8.95
C PRO A 192 -23.23 1.24 8.76
N GLU A 193 -22.77 1.89 9.82
CA GLU A 193 -21.55 2.70 9.81
C GLU A 193 -20.30 1.86 10.16
N CYS A 194 -20.50 0.64 10.67
CA CYS A 194 -19.39 -0.27 10.96
C CYS A 194 -18.98 -1.05 9.70
N ILE A 195 -17.64 -1.14 9.46
CA ILE A 195 -17.10 -1.88 8.33
C ILE A 195 -17.56 -3.35 8.31
N PHE A 196 -17.75 -3.97 9.47
CA PHE A 196 -18.17 -5.37 9.61
C PHE A 196 -19.65 -5.61 9.31
N SER A 197 -20.42 -4.58 8.99
CA SER A 197 -21.75 -4.75 8.37
C SER A 197 -21.65 -5.09 6.88
N ASN A 198 -20.46 -4.96 6.27
CA ASN A 198 -20.19 -5.31 4.88
C ASN A 198 -19.70 -6.77 4.79
N PRO A 199 -20.41 -7.65 4.04
CA PRO A 199 -19.99 -9.05 3.85
C PRO A 199 -18.61 -9.23 3.24
N ASP A 200 -18.11 -8.29 2.44
CA ASP A 200 -16.78 -8.40 1.86
C ASP A 200 -15.70 -8.14 2.90
N GLU A 201 -15.90 -7.21 3.82
CA GLU A 201 -14.99 -6.98 4.96
C GLU A 201 -14.97 -8.19 5.92
N LEU A 202 -16.11 -8.85 6.14
CA LEU A 202 -16.15 -10.09 6.92
C LEU A 202 -15.37 -11.23 6.26
N LYS A 203 -15.39 -11.33 4.94
CA LYS A 203 -14.55 -12.31 4.23
C LYS A 203 -13.08 -12.00 4.40
N HIS A 204 -12.67 -10.73 4.28
CA HIS A 204 -11.30 -10.30 4.53
C HIS A 204 -10.86 -10.61 5.97
N LEU A 205 -11.70 -10.34 6.96
CA LEU A 205 -11.44 -10.70 8.36
C LEU A 205 -11.22 -12.21 8.53
N ILE A 206 -12.09 -13.04 7.96
CA ILE A 206 -11.97 -14.50 8.04
C ILE A 206 -10.66 -14.99 7.39
N GLU A 207 -10.28 -14.46 6.23
CA GLU A 207 -9.03 -14.84 5.60
C GLU A 207 -7.81 -14.38 6.41
N GLY A 208 -7.87 -13.21 7.04
CA GLY A 208 -6.86 -12.74 7.98
C GLY A 208 -6.71 -13.68 9.19
N ILE A 209 -7.82 -14.05 9.85
CA ILE A 209 -7.81 -15.01 10.97
C ILE A 209 -7.18 -16.34 10.56
N LYS A 210 -7.50 -16.87 9.38
CA LYS A 210 -6.88 -18.11 8.86
C LYS A 210 -5.38 -17.96 8.64
N THR A 211 -4.94 -16.81 8.10
CA THR A 211 -3.51 -16.53 7.91
C THR A 211 -2.79 -16.53 9.26
N CYS A 212 -3.34 -15.86 10.26
CA CYS A 212 -2.79 -15.85 11.61
C CYS A 212 -2.81 -17.25 12.27
N GLN A 213 -3.86 -18.04 12.03
CA GLN A 213 -3.90 -19.44 12.48
C GLN A 213 -2.76 -20.27 11.91
N GLU A 214 -2.44 -20.11 10.62
CA GLU A 214 -1.31 -20.82 10.01
C GLU A 214 0.04 -20.40 10.59
N LEU A 215 0.21 -19.12 10.96
CA LEU A 215 1.40 -18.66 11.68
C LEU A 215 1.45 -19.24 13.10
N PHE A 216 0.32 -19.20 13.82
CA PHE A 216 0.22 -19.72 15.17
C PHE A 216 0.49 -21.25 15.26
N LYS A 217 0.16 -22.02 14.23
CA LYS A 217 0.52 -23.46 14.15
C LYS A 217 2.02 -23.72 14.25
N GLN A 218 2.86 -22.71 14.00
CA GLN A 218 4.32 -22.82 14.15
C GLN A 218 4.77 -22.60 15.59
N ASN A 219 3.91 -22.13 16.47
CA ASN A 219 4.20 -21.92 17.87
C ASN A 219 4.28 -23.29 18.59
N PRO A 220 5.35 -23.56 19.40
CA PRO A 220 5.49 -24.82 20.12
C PRO A 220 4.36 -25.12 21.11
N GLY A 221 3.63 -24.11 21.56
CA GLY A 221 2.50 -24.24 22.47
C GLY A 221 1.14 -24.39 21.78
N TYR A 222 1.09 -24.38 20.44
CA TYR A 222 -0.17 -24.58 19.70
C TYR A 222 -0.76 -25.97 19.95
N THR A 223 -2.07 -26.03 20.14
CA THR A 223 -2.79 -27.28 20.45
C THR A 223 -4.05 -27.44 19.60
N GLU A 224 -4.62 -28.66 19.58
CA GLU A 224 -5.92 -28.90 18.94
C GLU A 224 -7.07 -28.08 19.56
N GLU A 225 -6.95 -27.71 20.84
CA GLU A 225 -7.97 -26.85 21.49
C GLU A 225 -7.89 -25.42 20.94
N HIS A 226 -6.70 -24.88 20.68
CA HIS A 226 -6.55 -23.58 20.01
C HIS A 226 -7.14 -23.61 18.60
N GLU A 227 -6.85 -24.67 17.83
CA GLU A 227 -7.44 -24.84 16.49
C GLU A 227 -8.97 -24.85 16.53
N LYS A 228 -9.54 -25.57 17.49
CA LYS A 228 -10.98 -25.66 17.67
C LYS A 228 -11.59 -24.28 18.01
N GLN A 229 -10.99 -23.54 18.95
CA GLN A 229 -11.47 -22.20 19.34
C GLN A 229 -11.44 -21.21 18.19
N ILE A 230 -10.36 -21.21 17.38
CA ILE A 230 -10.25 -20.36 16.21
C ILE A 230 -11.29 -20.74 15.14
N ASN A 231 -11.50 -22.03 14.90
CA ASN A 231 -12.51 -22.48 13.94
C ASN A 231 -13.92 -22.11 14.40
N GLU A 232 -14.25 -22.22 15.69
CA GLU A 232 -15.53 -21.77 16.26
C GLU A 232 -15.72 -20.24 16.10
N MET A 233 -14.66 -19.45 16.23
CA MET A 233 -14.68 -18.01 15.97
C MET A 233 -14.99 -17.74 14.48
N ILE A 234 -14.31 -18.40 13.56
CA ILE A 234 -14.56 -18.29 12.11
C ILE A 234 -16.01 -18.68 11.78
N GLU A 235 -16.54 -19.73 12.40
CA GLU A 235 -17.93 -20.16 12.21
C GLU A 235 -18.92 -19.08 12.69
N ARG A 236 -18.67 -18.46 13.86
CA ARG A 236 -19.53 -17.36 14.37
C ARG A 236 -19.53 -16.17 13.41
N ILE A 237 -18.35 -15.71 12.96
CA ILE A 237 -18.24 -14.61 12.00
C ILE A 237 -18.93 -14.96 10.67
N SER A 238 -18.71 -16.19 10.18
CA SER A 238 -19.29 -16.68 8.92
C SER A 238 -20.82 -16.75 8.95
N ALA A 239 -21.44 -16.87 10.13
CA ALA A 239 -22.89 -16.87 10.27
C ALA A 239 -23.55 -15.52 9.92
N HIS A 240 -22.75 -14.46 9.80
CA HIS A 240 -23.21 -13.11 9.42
C HIS A 240 -22.95 -12.79 7.93
N LEU A 241 -22.38 -13.72 7.14
CA LEU A 241 -22.25 -13.60 5.67
C LEU A 241 -23.56 -13.95 4.96
#